data_430d43bfa0711c237cf1c3fd6c716cc9
#
_entry.id   430d43bfa0711c237cf1c3fd6c716cc9
#
_cell.length_a   1.000
_cell.length_b   1.000
_cell.length_c   1.000
_cell.angle_alpha   90.00
_cell.angle_beta   90.00
_cell.angle_gamma   90.00
#
_symmetry.space_group_name_H-M   'P 1'
#
loop_
_entity.id
_entity.type
_entity.pdbx_description
1 polymer ?
#
loop_
_entity_poly.entity_id
_entity_poly.type
_entity_poly.pdbx_seq_one_letter_code
_entity_poly.pdbx_strand_id
1 'polypeptide(L)'
;ATATASFAAALTGPEHGRRDSLPDDPATLDRTGPAGPAPSMPLDELDIRVIDDTSDGQFVRRMWWRANVELPDDPLLHTLIAVYVTDVYLIDPALQVHGHSMRSRSHRSGTTDSSVWFHRAVRADRWNLLECHSPAAAGGRGVVYASLIRDDGVVAATLVHEGLMAAREPASTAAE
;
A
#
# COMPACT_ATOMS: atom_id res chain seq x y z
N ALA A 1 7.20 -7.91 17.13
CA ALA A 1 5.98 -7.86 16.28
C ALA A 1 5.16 -9.13 16.53
N THR A 2 3.84 -9.00 16.47
CA THR A 2 2.90 -10.12 16.57
C THR A 2 2.00 -10.10 15.35
N ALA A 3 1.75 -11.25 14.75
CA ALA A 3 0.81 -11.38 13.65
C ALA A 3 -0.24 -12.45 14.00
N THR A 4 -1.48 -12.19 13.63
CA THR A 4 -2.57 -13.15 13.74
C THR A 4 -3.20 -13.34 12.37
N ALA A 5 -3.34 -14.59 11.93
CA ALA A 5 -4.00 -14.92 10.68
C ALA A 5 -5.19 -15.86 10.97
N SER A 6 -6.30 -15.61 10.30
CA SER A 6 -7.49 -16.46 10.36
C SER A 6 -7.78 -17.03 8.98
N PHE A 7 -7.96 -18.34 8.92
CA PHE A 7 -8.30 -19.09 7.72
C PHE A 7 -9.63 -19.77 7.91
N ALA A 8 -10.48 -19.73 6.90
CA ALA A 8 -11.77 -20.38 6.90
C ALA A 8 -12.00 -21.11 5.57
N ALA A 9 -12.72 -22.21 5.62
CA ALA A 9 -13.23 -22.84 4.41
C ALA A 9 -14.25 -21.91 3.73
N ALA A 10 -14.32 -21.95 2.41
CA ALA A 10 -15.33 -21.23 1.67
C ALA A 10 -16.72 -21.73 2.05
N LEU A 11 -17.61 -20.81 2.38
CA LEU A 11 -19.00 -21.07 2.69
C LEU A 11 -19.89 -20.46 1.61
N THR A 12 -21.04 -21.08 1.36
CA THR A 12 -22.09 -20.50 0.52
C THR A 12 -22.81 -19.38 1.28
N GLY A 13 -22.97 -18.22 0.64
CA GLY A 13 -23.67 -17.08 1.25
C GLY A 13 -23.94 -15.98 0.22
N PRO A 14 -24.60 -14.89 0.62
CA PRO A 14 -24.77 -13.72 -0.23
C PRO A 14 -23.41 -13.16 -0.64
N GLU A 15 -23.25 -12.83 -1.92
CA GLU A 15 -22.06 -12.20 -2.43
C GLU A 15 -22.38 -10.83 -3.01
N HIS A 16 -21.52 -9.87 -2.73
CA HIS A 16 -21.50 -8.57 -3.36
C HIS A 16 -20.05 -8.11 -3.50
N GLY A 17 -19.82 -7.15 -4.35
CA GLY A 17 -18.51 -6.54 -4.53
C GLY A 17 -18.63 -5.32 -5.41
N ARG A 18 -17.90 -4.27 -5.07
CA ARG A 18 -17.75 -3.10 -5.92
C ARG A 18 -16.84 -3.48 -7.08
N ARG A 19 -17.20 -3.02 -8.28
CA ARG A 19 -16.29 -2.93 -9.41
C ARG A 19 -15.96 -1.46 -9.62
N ASP A 20 -14.69 -1.14 -9.53
CA ASP A 20 -14.23 0.22 -9.74
C ASP A 20 -13.81 0.42 -11.20
N SER A 21 -14.00 1.65 -11.69
CA SER A 21 -13.34 2.07 -12.92
C SER A 21 -11.84 2.15 -12.62
N LEU A 22 -11.06 1.37 -13.36
CA LEU A 22 -9.62 1.41 -13.24
C LEU A 22 -9.09 2.74 -13.81
N PRO A 23 -8.03 3.30 -13.19
CA PRO A 23 -7.31 4.43 -13.77
C PRO A 23 -6.55 3.99 -15.03
N ASP A 24 -5.71 4.87 -15.55
CA ASP A 24 -4.91 4.64 -16.75
C ASP A 24 -4.23 3.26 -16.77
N ASP A 25 -4.14 2.69 -17.97
CA ASP A 25 -3.44 1.42 -18.19
C ASP A 25 -2.01 1.51 -17.63
N PRO A 26 -1.62 0.61 -16.71
CA PRO A 26 -0.29 0.62 -16.15
C PRO A 26 0.83 0.54 -17.20
N ALA A 27 0.57 -0.02 -18.38
CA ALA A 27 1.55 -0.06 -19.47
C ALA A 27 1.92 1.33 -20.00
N THR A 28 1.07 2.34 -19.82
CA THR A 28 1.30 3.71 -20.26
C THR A 28 2.03 4.57 -19.24
N LEU A 29 2.21 4.08 -18.02
CA LEU A 29 2.83 4.80 -16.90
C LEU A 29 4.33 4.48 -16.80
N ASP A 30 5.10 5.44 -16.34
CA ASP A 30 6.51 5.21 -16.02
C ASP A 30 6.66 4.25 -14.84
N ARG A 31 7.66 3.35 -14.93
CA ARG A 31 8.00 2.49 -13.80
C ARG A 31 8.54 3.34 -12.65
N THR A 32 7.94 3.23 -11.50
CA THR A 32 8.38 3.93 -10.31
C THR A 32 9.57 3.20 -9.70
N GLY A 33 10.70 3.89 -9.64
CA GLY A 33 11.84 3.40 -8.87
C GLY A 33 11.53 3.38 -7.37
N PRO A 34 12.36 2.73 -6.54
CA PRO A 34 12.15 2.67 -5.09
C PRO A 34 11.97 4.09 -4.54
N ALA A 35 10.77 4.39 -4.08
CA ALA A 35 10.43 5.70 -3.54
C ALA A 35 10.87 5.76 -2.07
N GLY A 36 12.02 6.38 -1.84
CA GLY A 36 12.46 6.69 -0.49
C GLY A 36 13.40 5.64 0.10
N PRO A 37 13.73 5.80 1.39
CA PRO A 37 14.60 4.89 2.12
C PRO A 37 13.84 3.65 2.57
N ALA A 38 13.12 3.03 1.67
CA ALA A 38 12.69 1.66 1.94
C ALA A 38 13.96 0.89 2.32
N PRO A 39 13.97 0.14 3.41
CA PRO A 39 15.03 -0.79 3.67
C PRO A 39 15.22 -1.62 2.40
N SER A 40 16.40 -2.15 2.18
CA SER A 40 16.79 -2.93 1.01
C SER A 40 15.78 -4.06 0.72
N MET A 41 14.68 -3.68 0.13
CA MET A 41 13.62 -4.60 -0.29
C MET A 41 13.91 -4.97 -1.73
N PRO A 42 13.78 -6.23 -2.13
CA PRO A 42 13.98 -6.63 -3.50
C PRO A 42 12.82 -6.14 -4.38
N LEU A 43 12.78 -4.81 -4.58
CA LEU A 43 11.76 -4.17 -5.42
C LEU A 43 12.05 -4.34 -6.91
N ASP A 44 13.22 -4.84 -7.28
CA ASP A 44 13.58 -5.14 -8.67
C ASP A 44 12.70 -6.26 -9.24
N GLU A 45 12.19 -7.14 -8.39
CA GLU A 45 11.28 -8.22 -8.74
C GLU A 45 9.82 -7.75 -8.87
N LEU A 46 9.53 -6.49 -8.55
CA LEU A 46 8.21 -5.88 -8.69
C LEU A 46 8.22 -4.81 -9.78
N ASP A 47 7.17 -4.77 -10.58
CA ASP A 47 6.84 -3.64 -11.45
C ASP A 47 5.82 -2.78 -10.71
N ILE A 48 6.24 -1.56 -10.35
CA ILE A 48 5.41 -0.62 -9.58
C ILE A 48 5.26 0.67 -10.37
N ARG A 49 4.03 1.18 -10.45
CA ARG A 49 3.67 2.41 -11.14
C ARG A 49 2.70 3.22 -10.29
N VAL A 50 3.05 4.46 -10.00
CA VAL A 50 2.30 5.29 -9.04
C VAL A 50 1.64 6.44 -9.76
N ILE A 51 0.38 6.67 -9.41
CA ILE A 51 -0.42 7.83 -9.76
C ILE A 51 -0.83 8.49 -8.46
N ASP A 52 -0.38 9.71 -8.23
CA ASP A 52 -0.79 10.52 -7.11
C ASP A 52 -1.78 11.59 -7.60
N ASP A 53 -2.90 11.70 -6.92
CA ASP A 53 -3.93 12.69 -7.21
C ASP A 53 -4.24 13.49 -5.94
N THR A 54 -4.42 14.79 -6.10
CA THR A 54 -4.86 15.67 -5.02
C THR A 54 -6.05 16.46 -5.53
N SER A 55 -7.23 15.95 -5.28
CA SER A 55 -8.48 16.59 -5.62
C SER A 55 -9.30 16.85 -4.37
N ASP A 56 -10.02 17.98 -4.34
CA ASP A 56 -10.90 18.38 -3.22
C ASP A 56 -10.22 18.38 -1.84
N GLY A 57 -8.91 18.66 -1.80
CA GLY A 57 -8.11 18.67 -0.56
C GLY A 57 -7.81 17.28 0.01
N GLN A 58 -8.11 16.23 -0.73
CA GLN A 58 -7.76 14.86 -0.37
C GLN A 58 -6.63 14.33 -1.26
N PHE A 59 -5.66 13.71 -0.63
CA PHE A 59 -4.60 13.01 -1.33
C PHE A 59 -5.00 11.54 -1.52
N VAL A 60 -4.98 11.08 -2.76
CA VAL A 60 -5.22 9.67 -3.12
C VAL A 60 -4.02 9.16 -3.89
N ARG A 61 -3.45 8.08 -3.42
CA ARG A 61 -2.42 7.33 -4.14
C ARG A 61 -3.02 6.11 -4.78
N ARG A 62 -2.76 5.94 -6.07
CA ARG A 62 -3.04 4.72 -6.83
C ARG A 62 -1.73 4.10 -7.25
N MET A 63 -1.51 2.87 -6.83
CA MET A 63 -0.28 2.15 -7.10
C MET A 63 -0.59 0.84 -7.82
N TRP A 64 -0.28 0.79 -9.11
CA TRP A 64 -0.25 -0.45 -9.85
C TRP A 64 1.00 -1.24 -9.49
N TRP A 65 0.84 -2.53 -9.29
CA TRP A 65 1.95 -3.43 -9.02
C TRP A 65 1.71 -4.84 -9.54
N ARG A 66 2.78 -5.51 -9.88
CA ARG A 66 2.83 -6.95 -10.16
C ARG A 66 4.24 -7.48 -9.93
N ALA A 67 4.40 -8.79 -9.70
CA ALA A 67 5.70 -9.46 -9.78
C ALA A 67 6.16 -9.54 -11.24
N ASN A 68 7.47 -9.31 -11.45
CA ASN A 68 8.14 -9.43 -12.76
C ASN A 68 8.72 -10.82 -13.00
N VAL A 69 8.48 -11.75 -12.07
CA VAL A 69 8.96 -13.12 -12.13
C VAL A 69 7.79 -14.06 -12.31
N GLU A 70 8.05 -15.18 -12.95
CA GLU A 70 7.07 -16.27 -13.02
C GLU A 70 6.89 -16.88 -11.62
N LEU A 71 5.64 -16.98 -11.17
CA LEU A 71 5.30 -17.51 -9.86
C LEU A 71 4.57 -18.84 -10.00
N PRO A 72 4.81 -19.82 -9.10
CA PRO A 72 4.02 -21.04 -9.06
C PRO A 72 2.55 -20.71 -8.74
N ASP A 73 1.64 -21.59 -9.17
CA ASP A 73 0.21 -21.46 -8.92
C ASP A 73 -0.14 -21.86 -7.47
N ASP A 74 0.39 -21.08 -6.51
CA ASP A 74 0.18 -21.24 -5.08
C ASP A 74 -0.59 -20.03 -4.54
N PRO A 75 -1.88 -20.17 -4.18
CA PRO A 75 -2.69 -19.07 -3.67
C PRO A 75 -2.13 -18.42 -2.39
N LEU A 76 -1.45 -19.20 -1.54
CA LEU A 76 -0.85 -18.67 -0.33
C LEU A 76 0.34 -17.77 -0.66
N LEU A 77 1.20 -18.17 -1.60
CA LEU A 77 2.33 -17.35 -2.04
C LEU A 77 1.85 -16.01 -2.62
N HIS A 78 0.84 -16.03 -3.49
CA HIS A 78 0.26 -14.81 -4.04
C HIS A 78 -0.32 -13.89 -2.96
N THR A 79 -0.98 -14.46 -1.95
CA THR A 79 -1.52 -13.73 -0.81
C THR A 79 -0.39 -13.10 0.02
N LEU A 80 0.68 -13.83 0.32
CA LEU A 80 1.81 -13.33 1.10
C LEU A 80 2.55 -12.20 0.38
N ILE A 81 2.73 -12.30 -0.95
CA ILE A 81 3.30 -11.22 -1.75
C ILE A 81 2.39 -9.98 -1.70
N ALA A 82 1.08 -10.15 -1.80
CA ALA A 82 0.15 -9.03 -1.69
C ALA A 82 0.25 -8.34 -0.31
N VAL A 83 0.29 -9.10 0.79
CA VAL A 83 0.50 -8.55 2.14
C VAL A 83 1.81 -7.77 2.22
N TYR A 84 2.89 -8.32 1.67
CA TYR A 84 4.18 -7.64 1.65
C TYR A 84 4.13 -6.30 0.90
N VAL A 85 3.57 -6.30 -0.32
CA VAL A 85 3.48 -5.08 -1.13
C VAL A 85 2.60 -4.02 -0.47
N THR A 86 1.54 -4.43 0.22
CA THR A 86 0.64 -3.49 0.90
C THR A 86 1.29 -2.79 2.10
N ASP A 87 2.34 -3.33 2.70
CA ASP A 87 3.04 -2.68 3.81
C ASP A 87 4.02 -1.58 3.34
N VAL A 88 4.60 -1.73 2.16
CA VAL A 88 5.76 -0.93 1.71
C VAL A 88 5.48 0.57 1.60
N TYR A 89 4.29 0.97 1.17
CA TYR A 89 3.98 2.36 0.82
C TYR A 89 2.80 2.96 1.58
N LEU A 90 2.20 2.23 2.50
CA LEU A 90 0.88 2.60 3.03
C LEU A 90 0.88 3.84 3.93
N ILE A 91 1.95 4.18 4.63
CA ILE A 91 1.97 5.39 5.48
C ILE A 91 2.19 6.68 4.69
N ASP A 92 2.75 6.60 3.49
CA ASP A 92 3.11 7.79 2.71
C ASP A 92 1.90 8.69 2.38
N PRO A 93 0.71 8.19 2.01
CA PRO A 93 -0.48 9.03 1.83
C PRO A 93 -0.81 9.91 3.03
N ALA A 94 -0.63 9.42 4.26
CA ALA A 94 -0.87 10.23 5.46
C ALA A 94 0.15 11.39 5.60
N LEU A 95 1.39 11.17 5.17
CA LEU A 95 2.42 12.22 5.12
C LEU A 95 2.14 13.23 4.00
N GLN A 96 1.69 12.76 2.83
CA GLN A 96 1.44 13.59 1.65
C GLN A 96 0.32 14.62 1.88
N VAL A 97 -0.69 14.31 2.67
CA VAL A 97 -1.73 15.27 3.10
C VAL A 97 -1.11 16.52 3.74
N HIS A 98 0.06 16.38 4.37
CA HIS A 98 0.79 17.46 5.05
C HIS A 98 1.97 18.00 4.22
N GLY A 99 2.09 17.64 2.94
CA GLY A 99 3.20 18.05 2.08
C GLY A 99 4.52 17.36 2.42
N HIS A 100 4.48 16.26 3.15
CA HIS A 100 5.64 15.45 3.50
C HIS A 100 5.60 14.11 2.77
N SER A 101 6.74 13.43 2.72
CA SER A 101 6.84 12.09 2.15
C SER A 101 7.85 11.24 2.94
N MET A 102 7.76 9.93 2.80
CA MET A 102 8.81 9.04 3.31
C MET A 102 10.18 9.37 2.73
N ARG A 103 10.22 9.85 1.47
CA ARG A 103 11.45 10.26 0.78
C ARG A 103 12.10 11.48 1.43
N SER A 104 11.33 12.43 1.96
CA SER A 104 11.88 13.65 2.59
C SER A 104 12.62 13.38 3.89
N ARG A 105 12.41 12.22 4.51
CA ARG A 105 12.97 11.83 5.82
C ARG A 105 12.74 12.83 6.95
N SER A 106 11.82 13.78 6.78
CA SER A 106 11.48 14.77 7.80
C SER A 106 10.77 14.15 9.01
N HIS A 107 10.21 12.94 8.82
CA HIS A 107 9.51 12.19 9.85
C HIS A 107 10.14 10.81 10.05
N ARG A 108 10.02 10.29 11.27
CA ARG A 108 10.18 8.87 11.54
C ARG A 108 8.88 8.21 11.15
N SER A 109 8.94 7.29 10.22
CA SER A 109 7.78 6.56 9.71
C SER A 109 7.99 5.07 9.83
N GLY A 110 6.93 4.33 10.03
CA GLY A 110 6.93 2.87 10.09
C GLY A 110 5.59 2.36 10.56
N THR A 111 5.25 1.17 10.12
CA THR A 111 4.01 0.47 10.45
C THR A 111 3.92 0.22 11.95
N THR A 112 2.81 0.55 12.56
CA THR A 112 2.48 0.20 13.94
C THR A 112 1.42 -0.88 14.02
N ASP A 113 0.45 -0.87 13.11
CA ASP A 113 -0.57 -1.90 12.95
C ASP A 113 -1.01 -1.99 11.49
N SER A 114 -1.37 -3.18 11.06
CA SER A 114 -1.92 -3.42 9.72
C SER A 114 -2.94 -4.57 9.77
N SER A 115 -4.11 -4.33 9.22
CA SER A 115 -5.17 -5.32 9.08
C SER A 115 -5.56 -5.46 7.62
N VAL A 116 -5.66 -6.69 7.15
CA VAL A 116 -6.02 -7.01 5.76
C VAL A 116 -7.13 -8.05 5.75
N TRP A 117 -8.21 -7.76 5.03
CA TRP A 117 -9.32 -8.68 4.79
C TRP A 117 -9.39 -9.04 3.32
N PHE A 118 -9.09 -10.28 2.99
CA PHE A 118 -9.20 -10.80 1.63
C PHE A 118 -10.63 -11.25 1.32
N HIS A 119 -11.19 -10.76 0.23
CA HIS A 119 -12.54 -11.06 -0.25
C HIS A 119 -12.50 -12.00 -1.46
N ARG A 120 -11.42 -11.94 -2.23
CA ARG A 120 -11.20 -12.73 -3.46
C ARG A 120 -9.74 -13.11 -3.58
N ALA A 121 -9.49 -14.17 -4.35
CA ALA A 121 -8.13 -14.58 -4.67
C ALA A 121 -7.39 -13.47 -5.43
N VAL A 122 -6.10 -13.31 -5.11
CA VAL A 122 -5.17 -12.35 -5.73
C VAL A 122 -4.15 -13.14 -6.56
N ARG A 123 -3.73 -12.55 -7.66
CA ARG A 123 -2.60 -13.04 -8.49
C ARG A 123 -1.51 -11.98 -8.46
N ALA A 124 -0.41 -12.26 -7.77
CA ALA A 124 0.71 -11.31 -7.66
C ALA A 124 1.50 -11.14 -8.97
N ASP A 125 1.40 -12.10 -9.89
CA ASP A 125 1.99 -12.07 -11.24
C ASP A 125 1.11 -11.34 -12.28
N ARG A 126 -0.05 -10.82 -11.86
CA ARG A 126 -0.93 -9.96 -12.66
C ARG A 126 -0.95 -8.56 -12.07
N TRP A 127 -1.41 -7.61 -12.87
CA TRP A 127 -1.59 -6.26 -12.38
C TRP A 127 -2.65 -6.19 -11.28
N ASN A 128 -2.30 -5.53 -10.20
CA ASN A 128 -3.16 -5.19 -9.09
C ASN A 128 -3.00 -3.71 -8.80
N LEU A 129 -4.11 -3.05 -8.48
CA LEU A 129 -4.13 -1.65 -8.08
C LEU A 129 -4.34 -1.56 -6.57
N LEU A 130 -3.47 -0.84 -5.89
CA LEU A 130 -3.66 -0.44 -4.51
C LEU A 130 -4.07 1.04 -4.49
N GLU A 131 -5.32 1.30 -4.11
CA GLU A 131 -5.83 2.67 -3.95
C GLU A 131 -5.87 3.03 -2.48
N CYS A 132 -5.17 4.10 -2.09
CA CYS A 132 -4.91 4.47 -0.70
C CYS A 132 -5.28 5.93 -0.43
N HIS A 133 -5.89 6.19 0.72
CA HIS A 133 -6.13 7.54 1.23
C HIS A 133 -6.05 7.57 2.77
N SER A 134 -5.73 8.73 3.33
CA SER A 134 -5.65 8.91 4.77
C SER A 134 -6.84 9.72 5.29
N PRO A 135 -7.70 9.12 6.12
CA PRO A 135 -8.84 9.84 6.70
C PRO A 135 -8.44 10.72 7.88
N ALA A 136 -7.35 10.40 8.59
CA ALA A 136 -6.95 11.12 9.80
C ALA A 136 -5.50 10.86 10.18
N ALA A 137 -4.90 11.88 10.84
CA ALA A 137 -3.61 11.76 11.50
C ALA A 137 -3.62 12.65 12.76
N ALA A 138 -3.06 12.15 13.85
CA ALA A 138 -2.90 12.90 15.11
C ALA A 138 -1.84 12.24 16.00
N GLY A 139 -1.24 13.00 16.93
CA GLY A 139 -0.32 12.45 17.91
C GLY A 139 0.91 11.74 17.33
N GLY A 140 1.37 12.16 16.15
CA GLY A 140 2.50 11.51 15.45
C GLY A 140 2.16 10.16 14.83
N ARG A 141 0.87 9.87 14.60
CA ARG A 141 0.36 8.68 13.93
C ARG A 141 -0.61 9.06 12.83
N GLY A 142 -0.66 8.24 11.79
CA GLY A 142 -1.61 8.38 10.70
C GLY A 142 -2.28 7.05 10.40
N VAL A 143 -3.53 7.12 9.98
CA VAL A 143 -4.28 5.97 9.49
C VAL A 143 -4.43 6.08 7.98
N VAL A 144 -4.32 4.97 7.29
CA VAL A 144 -4.56 4.86 5.85
C VAL A 144 -5.55 3.73 5.60
N TYR A 145 -6.56 4.00 4.81
CA TYR A 145 -7.44 3.00 4.21
C TYR A 145 -6.97 2.67 2.82
N ALA A 146 -7.03 1.40 2.46
CA ALA A 146 -6.71 0.99 1.11
C ALA A 146 -7.64 -0.12 0.61
N SER A 147 -7.84 -0.11 -0.71
CA SER A 147 -8.48 -1.19 -1.45
C SER A 147 -7.46 -1.82 -2.40
N LEU A 148 -7.35 -3.14 -2.36
CA LEU A 148 -6.60 -3.90 -3.35
C LEU A 148 -7.58 -4.35 -4.44
N ILE A 149 -7.37 -3.87 -5.65
CA ILE A 149 -8.28 -4.04 -6.79
C ILE A 149 -7.52 -4.82 -7.87
N ARG A 150 -8.13 -5.85 -8.42
CA ARG A 150 -7.55 -6.64 -9.48
C ARG A 150 -7.66 -5.91 -10.83
N ASP A 151 -6.95 -6.43 -11.83
CA ASP A 151 -6.96 -5.95 -13.22
C ASP A 151 -8.34 -6.01 -13.92
N ASP A 152 -9.30 -6.77 -13.35
CA ASP A 152 -10.69 -6.82 -13.79
C ASP A 152 -11.62 -5.83 -13.04
N GLY A 153 -11.06 -4.95 -12.18
CA GLY A 153 -11.78 -3.96 -11.40
C GLY A 153 -12.43 -4.51 -10.12
N VAL A 154 -12.25 -5.79 -9.81
CA VAL A 154 -12.84 -6.39 -8.62
C VAL A 154 -12.01 -6.10 -7.37
N VAL A 155 -12.63 -5.58 -6.32
CA VAL A 155 -11.99 -5.39 -5.01
C VAL A 155 -11.69 -6.76 -4.41
N ALA A 156 -10.40 -7.08 -4.30
CA ALA A 156 -9.93 -8.36 -3.78
C ALA A 156 -9.61 -8.33 -2.28
N ALA A 157 -9.17 -7.18 -1.76
CA ALA A 157 -8.96 -7.00 -0.33
C ALA A 157 -9.24 -5.57 0.12
N THR A 158 -9.55 -5.42 1.40
CA THR A 158 -9.65 -4.14 2.09
C THR A 158 -8.59 -4.09 3.19
N LEU A 159 -7.98 -2.94 3.38
CA LEU A 159 -6.88 -2.75 4.33
C LEU A 159 -7.11 -1.53 5.19
N VAL A 160 -6.67 -1.63 6.43
CA VAL A 160 -6.48 -0.49 7.34
C VAL A 160 -5.09 -0.58 7.92
N HIS A 161 -4.36 0.52 7.86
CA HIS A 161 -2.98 0.60 8.28
C HIS A 161 -2.79 1.80 9.20
N GLU A 162 -2.21 1.60 10.37
CA GLU A 162 -1.72 2.67 11.21
C GLU A 162 -0.20 2.71 11.17
N GLY A 163 0.35 3.90 11.06
CA GLY A 163 1.78 4.09 11.07
C GLY A 163 2.24 5.29 11.88
N LEU A 164 3.49 5.21 12.34
CA LEU A 164 4.19 6.33 12.94
C LEU A 164 4.52 7.37 11.87
N MET A 165 4.30 8.64 12.20
CA MET A 165 4.68 9.81 11.41
C MET A 165 5.16 10.95 12.32
N ALA A 166 6.06 10.64 13.24
CA ALA A 166 6.59 11.59 14.20
C ALA A 166 7.68 12.46 13.55
N ALA A 167 7.56 13.78 13.68
CA ALA A 167 8.60 14.69 13.20
C ALA A 167 9.97 14.32 13.80
N ARG A 168 11.02 14.45 13.02
CA ARG A 168 12.39 14.36 13.55
C ARG A 168 12.76 15.68 14.19
N GLU A 169 13.33 15.63 15.38
CA GLU A 169 13.94 16.80 15.95
C GLU A 169 15.10 17.27 15.04
N PRO A 170 15.25 18.60 14.81
CA PRO A 170 16.43 19.10 14.14
C PRO A 170 17.66 18.64 14.91
N ALA A 171 18.69 18.17 14.19
CA ALA A 171 19.94 17.80 14.83
C ALA A 171 20.40 19.00 15.69
N SER A 172 20.54 18.79 16.99
CA SER A 172 21.14 19.81 17.87
C SER A 172 22.51 20.13 17.30
N THR A 173 22.69 21.32 16.77
CA THR A 173 24.03 21.86 16.54
C THR A 173 24.67 21.95 17.91
N ALA A 174 25.50 20.97 18.25
CA ALA A 174 26.39 21.09 19.39
C ALA A 174 27.21 22.35 19.16
N ALA A 175 26.97 23.37 19.98
CA ALA A 175 27.79 24.55 20.04
C ALA A 175 29.17 24.09 20.51
N GLU A 176 30.17 24.32 19.65
CA GLU A 176 31.58 24.31 20.02
C GLU A 176 31.91 25.46 21.03
#